data_3e60f614e67a1a310787cd70dbabf287
#
_entry.id   3e60f614e67a1a310787cd70dbabf287
#
_cell.length_a   1.000
_cell.length_b   1.000
_cell.length_c   1.000
_cell.angle_alpha   90.00
_cell.angle_beta   90.00
_cell.angle_gamma   90.00
#
_symmetry.space_group_name_H-M   'P 1'
#
loop_
_entity.id
_entity.type
_entity.pdbx_description
1 polymer ?
#
loop_
_entity_poly.entity_id
_entity_poly.type
_entity_poly.pdbx_seq_one_letter_code
_entity_poly.pdbx_strand_id
1 'polypeptide(L)'
;VAFIEFSKHFRRHGLPVPEIYAEDLQHGAYLEEDLGDTTLFEFLSSNRWDDQISPQVIEVYRSVIELLPRFQIEAGRDLNYSVCYPRSSFDEQSIAWDLNYFKYYFLKLAEVPFNEQALENDFERLTKFLLSADHDYFLYRDFQSRNIMLRDGRPYFLDYQGGRKGALQYDVASLLYDAKADLPPQLRQELLDHYLLTLPRFSRVTPEDFMKHYYAYVYVRIMQAMGAYGFRGFFERKTHFLQSVPYALRNLRWLLQNVELPIALPALMDAFSKIVSSEKLQQLAPEAHGLGVRIFSFSFHRGLPKDETGHGGGFVFDCRGLPNPGRQEQFRNLTGRDEPVIDYLNREESVHQFLASAMSLVDASVSTYQGRGFKHLMVSFGCTGGQHRSVFMAEQLARHLRGKGGIDVAVRHLGLEQLAL
;
A
#
# COMPACT_ATOMS: atom_id res chain seq x y z
N VAL A 1 -26.31 3.38 -2.48
CA VAL A 1 -27.33 2.50 -1.86
C VAL A 1 -26.66 1.32 -1.20
N ALA A 2 -25.96 0.41 -1.95
CA ALA A 2 -25.37 -0.83 -1.39
C ALA A 2 -24.48 -0.58 -0.16
N PHE A 3 -23.58 0.40 -0.19
CA PHE A 3 -22.74 0.75 0.96
C PHE A 3 -23.54 1.00 2.23
N ILE A 4 -24.55 1.88 2.16
CA ILE A 4 -25.38 2.25 3.30
C ILE A 4 -26.19 1.06 3.83
N GLU A 5 -26.81 0.30 2.93
CA GLU A 5 -27.60 -0.90 3.30
C GLU A 5 -26.70 -1.95 3.99
N PHE A 6 -25.52 -2.20 3.44
CA PHE A 6 -24.56 -3.15 4.01
C PHE A 6 -24.01 -2.64 5.34
N SER A 7 -23.66 -1.34 5.48
CA SER A 7 -23.19 -0.77 6.75
C SER A 7 -24.23 -0.98 7.86
N LYS A 8 -25.50 -0.63 7.59
CA LYS A 8 -26.58 -0.83 8.55
C LYS A 8 -26.79 -2.31 8.90
N HIS A 9 -26.69 -3.20 7.91
CA HIS A 9 -26.85 -4.64 8.10
C HIS A 9 -25.71 -5.21 8.94
N PHE A 10 -24.46 -4.96 8.58
CA PHE A 10 -23.30 -5.46 9.32
C PHE A 10 -23.23 -4.93 10.74
N ARG A 11 -23.61 -3.66 10.94
CA ARG A 11 -23.66 -3.08 12.27
C ARG A 11 -24.74 -3.76 13.15
N ARG A 12 -25.90 -4.13 12.60
CA ARG A 12 -26.92 -4.92 13.32
C ARG A 12 -26.41 -6.29 13.77
N HIS A 13 -25.50 -6.89 13.00
CA HIS A 13 -24.77 -8.12 13.36
C HIS A 13 -23.58 -7.89 14.29
N GLY A 14 -23.37 -6.65 14.79
CA GLY A 14 -22.26 -6.31 15.70
C GLY A 14 -20.89 -6.41 15.03
N LEU A 15 -20.83 -6.23 13.70
CA LEU A 15 -19.58 -6.17 12.96
C LEU A 15 -19.00 -4.76 12.98
N PRO A 16 -17.67 -4.60 13.06
CA PRO A 16 -17.02 -3.31 13.16
C PRO A 16 -16.94 -2.62 11.79
N VAL A 17 -18.01 -1.93 11.44
CA VAL A 17 -18.15 -1.07 10.26
C VAL A 17 -18.55 0.33 10.69
N PRO A 18 -18.34 1.38 9.87
CA PRO A 18 -18.70 2.75 10.24
C PRO A 18 -20.21 2.88 10.47
N GLU A 19 -20.57 3.70 11.44
CA GLU A 19 -21.95 4.09 11.67
C GLU A 19 -22.40 5.12 10.62
N ILE A 20 -23.59 4.92 10.05
CA ILE A 20 -24.19 5.90 9.17
C ILE A 20 -25.09 6.81 10.01
N TYR A 21 -24.66 8.05 10.19
CA TYR A 21 -25.39 9.04 11.01
C TYR A 21 -26.56 9.66 10.29
N ALA A 22 -26.42 9.91 8.98
CA ALA A 22 -27.47 10.49 8.15
C ALA A 22 -27.27 10.07 6.69
N GLU A 23 -28.38 10.05 5.94
CA GLU A 23 -28.34 9.74 4.50
C GLU A 23 -29.33 10.62 3.73
N ASP A 24 -28.91 11.04 2.53
CA ASP A 24 -29.74 11.68 1.51
C ASP A 24 -29.50 11.00 0.18
N LEU A 25 -30.25 9.94 -0.08
CA LEU A 25 -30.11 9.13 -1.29
C LEU A 25 -30.50 9.89 -2.56
N GLN A 26 -31.34 10.93 -2.45
CA GLN A 26 -31.77 11.74 -3.61
C GLN A 26 -30.61 12.60 -4.12
N HIS A 27 -29.80 13.12 -3.22
CA HIS A 27 -28.63 13.93 -3.56
C HIS A 27 -27.30 13.12 -3.54
N GLY A 28 -27.36 11.81 -3.25
CA GLY A 28 -26.19 10.94 -3.23
C GLY A 28 -25.21 11.24 -2.09
N ALA A 29 -25.69 11.83 -0.99
CA ALA A 29 -24.89 12.21 0.17
C ALA A 29 -25.20 11.33 1.38
N TYR A 30 -24.23 11.13 2.25
CA TYR A 30 -24.39 10.51 3.55
C TYR A 30 -23.30 11.01 4.51
N LEU A 31 -23.56 10.89 5.80
CA LEU A 31 -22.64 11.19 6.88
C LEU A 31 -22.35 9.91 7.64
N GLU A 32 -21.07 9.58 7.75
CA GLU A 32 -20.60 8.36 8.43
C GLU A 32 -19.60 8.67 9.55
N GLU A 33 -19.38 7.67 10.38
CA GLU A 33 -18.39 7.69 11.45
C GLU A 33 -16.98 7.89 10.89
N ASP A 34 -16.22 8.83 11.47
CA ASP A 34 -14.82 9.02 11.19
C ASP A 34 -13.98 7.95 11.92
N LEU A 35 -13.31 7.11 11.17
CA LEU A 35 -12.45 6.03 11.67
C LEU A 35 -10.96 6.42 11.75
N GLY A 36 -10.64 7.69 11.49
CA GLY A 36 -9.26 8.20 11.44
C GLY A 36 -8.53 7.83 10.15
N ASP A 37 -7.20 7.92 10.17
CA ASP A 37 -6.39 7.85 8.95
C ASP A 37 -5.52 6.57 8.85
N THR A 38 -5.49 5.72 9.87
CA THR A 38 -4.59 4.56 9.91
C THR A 38 -5.26 3.32 9.31
N THR A 39 -4.77 2.88 8.17
CA THR A 39 -5.15 1.58 7.58
C THR A 39 -4.29 0.44 8.11
N LEU A 40 -4.77 -0.80 7.98
CA LEU A 40 -3.96 -2.01 8.27
C LEU A 40 -2.70 -2.04 7.40
N PHE A 41 -2.78 -1.55 6.15
CA PHE A 41 -1.62 -1.45 5.27
C PHE A 41 -0.56 -0.47 5.80
N GLU A 42 -0.98 0.71 6.27
CA GLU A 42 -0.05 1.70 6.86
C GLU A 42 0.54 1.20 8.17
N PHE A 43 -0.27 0.54 9.00
CA PHE A 43 0.18 -0.09 10.23
C PHE A 43 1.22 -1.19 9.97
N LEU A 44 0.95 -2.08 8.99
CA LEU A 44 1.91 -3.09 8.53
C LEU A 44 3.21 -2.43 8.04
N SER A 45 3.11 -1.41 7.18
CA SER A 45 4.28 -0.74 6.59
C SER A 45 5.15 -0.05 7.65
N SER A 46 4.52 0.55 8.66
CA SER A 46 5.21 1.26 9.75
C SER A 46 5.81 0.31 10.81
N ASN A 47 5.37 -0.95 10.86
CA ASN A 47 5.79 -1.96 11.84
C ASN A 47 6.46 -3.18 11.19
N ARG A 48 7.03 -2.98 10.00
CA ARG A 48 7.85 -3.95 9.29
C ARG A 48 9.31 -3.49 9.30
N TRP A 49 10.23 -4.36 9.72
CA TRP A 49 11.68 -4.14 9.72
C TRP A 49 12.33 -5.22 8.87
N ASP A 50 12.87 -4.85 7.72
CA ASP A 50 13.34 -5.80 6.70
C ASP A 50 12.22 -6.80 6.33
N ASP A 51 12.47 -8.10 6.46
CA ASP A 51 11.49 -9.16 6.21
C ASP A 51 10.67 -9.55 7.47
N GLN A 52 10.88 -8.86 8.61
CA GLN A 52 10.19 -9.19 9.86
C GLN A 52 8.97 -8.29 10.06
N ILE A 53 7.85 -8.92 10.36
CA ILE A 53 6.59 -8.26 10.71
C ILE A 53 6.43 -8.33 12.23
N SER A 54 6.07 -7.19 12.86
CA SER A 54 5.93 -7.14 14.31
C SER A 54 4.80 -8.06 14.81
N PRO A 55 4.93 -8.66 16.01
CA PRO A 55 3.87 -9.49 16.59
C PRO A 55 2.52 -8.77 16.68
N GLN A 56 2.51 -7.46 16.93
CA GLN A 56 1.28 -6.66 17.01
C GLN A 56 0.53 -6.65 15.67
N VAL A 57 1.24 -6.55 14.55
CA VAL A 57 0.62 -6.63 13.21
C VAL A 57 0.02 -8.01 12.98
N ILE A 58 0.73 -9.07 13.36
CA ILE A 58 0.25 -10.46 13.21
C ILE A 58 -1.05 -10.65 14.01
N GLU A 59 -1.14 -10.15 15.23
CA GLU A 59 -2.36 -10.21 16.04
C GLU A 59 -3.54 -9.47 15.42
N VAL A 60 -3.29 -8.31 14.80
CA VAL A 60 -4.34 -7.58 14.06
C VAL A 60 -4.80 -8.40 12.85
N TYR A 61 -3.88 -9.00 12.06
CA TYR A 61 -4.28 -9.89 10.95
C TYR A 61 -5.09 -11.10 11.43
N ARG A 62 -4.73 -11.71 12.57
CA ARG A 62 -5.53 -12.80 13.18
C ARG A 62 -6.94 -12.31 13.52
N SER A 63 -7.07 -11.16 14.17
CA SER A 63 -8.39 -10.58 14.49
C SER A 63 -9.22 -10.31 13.23
N VAL A 64 -8.61 -9.84 12.15
CA VAL A 64 -9.26 -9.64 10.85
C VAL A 64 -9.76 -10.96 10.27
N ILE A 65 -8.92 -11.99 10.29
CA ILE A 65 -9.25 -13.35 9.80
C ILE A 65 -10.37 -13.98 10.63
N GLU A 66 -10.39 -13.78 11.94
CA GLU A 66 -11.46 -14.28 12.83
C GLU A 66 -12.83 -13.62 12.56
N LEU A 67 -12.82 -12.37 12.15
CA LEU A 67 -14.05 -11.63 11.83
C LEU A 67 -14.60 -11.97 10.44
N LEU A 68 -13.76 -12.42 9.52
CA LEU A 68 -14.16 -12.66 8.13
C LEU A 68 -15.31 -13.68 8.00
N PRO A 69 -15.33 -14.85 8.66
CA PRO A 69 -16.47 -15.78 8.59
C PRO A 69 -17.78 -15.18 9.10
N ARG A 70 -17.72 -14.21 10.01
CA ARG A 70 -18.93 -13.52 10.48
C ARG A 70 -19.57 -12.67 9.38
N PHE A 71 -18.75 -11.97 8.58
CA PHE A 71 -19.24 -11.27 7.40
C PHE A 71 -19.78 -12.25 6.35
N GLN A 72 -18.99 -13.29 6.04
CA GLN A 72 -19.27 -14.19 4.93
C GLN A 72 -20.47 -15.08 5.19
N ILE A 73 -20.65 -15.58 6.42
CA ILE A 73 -21.59 -16.64 6.75
C ILE A 73 -22.71 -16.11 7.66
N GLU A 74 -22.35 -15.53 8.81
CA GLU A 74 -23.31 -15.08 9.81
C GLU A 74 -24.18 -13.94 9.26
N ALA A 75 -23.57 -12.82 8.91
CA ALA A 75 -24.26 -11.67 8.33
C ALA A 75 -24.65 -11.88 6.85
N GLY A 76 -23.87 -12.69 6.12
CA GLY A 76 -24.16 -12.98 4.71
C GLY A 76 -25.45 -13.78 4.49
N ARG A 77 -25.93 -14.50 5.51
CA ARG A 77 -27.11 -15.38 5.38
C ARG A 77 -28.40 -14.62 5.10
N ASP A 78 -28.59 -13.47 5.72
CA ASP A 78 -29.80 -12.66 5.64
C ASP A 78 -29.56 -11.26 5.01
N LEU A 79 -28.41 -11.10 4.34
CA LEU A 79 -28.08 -9.88 3.61
C LEU A 79 -29.02 -9.68 2.41
N ASN A 80 -29.43 -8.43 2.17
CA ASN A 80 -30.20 -8.07 0.98
C ASN A 80 -29.30 -7.98 -0.27
N TYR A 81 -29.19 -9.07 -1.01
CA TYR A 81 -28.40 -9.12 -2.24
C TYR A 81 -29.04 -8.42 -3.46
N SER A 82 -30.28 -7.95 -3.35
CA SER A 82 -30.94 -7.21 -4.44
C SER A 82 -30.32 -5.82 -4.71
N VAL A 83 -29.59 -5.28 -3.73
CA VAL A 83 -28.91 -3.98 -3.84
C VAL A 83 -27.50 -4.10 -4.41
N CYS A 84 -26.99 -5.32 -4.64
CA CYS A 84 -25.66 -5.53 -5.22
C CYS A 84 -25.59 -4.99 -6.65
N TYR A 85 -24.47 -4.40 -7.01
CA TYR A 85 -24.22 -3.87 -8.34
C TYR A 85 -22.84 -4.32 -8.87
N PRO A 86 -22.70 -4.65 -10.15
CA PRO A 86 -23.75 -4.79 -11.18
C PRO A 86 -24.52 -6.13 -11.12
N ARG A 87 -24.08 -7.07 -10.30
CA ARG A 87 -24.63 -8.43 -10.17
C ARG A 87 -24.72 -8.85 -8.70
N SER A 88 -25.71 -9.68 -8.38
CA SER A 88 -25.94 -10.18 -7.01
C SER A 88 -25.03 -11.36 -6.62
N SER A 89 -24.31 -11.94 -7.57
CA SER A 89 -23.39 -13.05 -7.33
C SER A 89 -22.12 -12.94 -8.17
N PHE A 90 -21.06 -13.56 -7.68
CA PHE A 90 -19.80 -13.76 -8.41
C PHE A 90 -19.93 -15.01 -9.28
N ASP A 91 -20.69 -14.85 -10.34
CA ASP A 91 -21.09 -15.90 -11.30
C ASP A 91 -20.12 -16.00 -12.48
N GLU A 92 -20.46 -16.84 -13.45
CA GLU A 92 -19.69 -17.06 -14.67
C GLU A 92 -19.34 -15.75 -15.38
N GLN A 93 -20.31 -14.83 -15.49
CA GLN A 93 -20.08 -13.54 -16.15
C GLN A 93 -19.12 -12.65 -15.37
N SER A 94 -19.22 -12.66 -14.03
CA SER A 94 -18.31 -11.90 -13.17
C SER A 94 -16.87 -12.43 -13.26
N ILE A 95 -16.71 -13.75 -13.28
CA ILE A 95 -15.41 -14.40 -13.47
C ILE A 95 -14.86 -14.07 -14.86
N ALA A 96 -15.68 -14.18 -15.90
CA ALA A 96 -15.28 -13.85 -17.27
C ALA A 96 -14.80 -12.38 -17.40
N TRP A 97 -15.45 -11.45 -16.72
CA TRP A 97 -14.99 -10.05 -16.70
C TRP A 97 -13.60 -9.89 -16.07
N ASP A 98 -13.33 -10.56 -14.95
CA ASP A 98 -12.01 -10.49 -14.29
C ASP A 98 -10.91 -11.12 -15.16
N LEU A 99 -11.18 -12.28 -15.76
CA LEU A 99 -10.22 -12.96 -16.64
C LEU A 99 -9.94 -12.15 -17.90
N ASN A 100 -10.98 -11.57 -18.52
CA ASN A 100 -10.83 -10.69 -19.67
C ASN A 100 -10.13 -9.36 -19.30
N TYR A 101 -10.38 -8.84 -18.10
CA TYR A 101 -9.68 -7.66 -17.60
C TYR A 101 -8.17 -7.90 -17.51
N PHE A 102 -7.76 -9.06 -16.98
CA PHE A 102 -6.38 -9.50 -16.98
C PHE A 102 -5.82 -9.67 -18.40
N LYS A 103 -6.54 -10.38 -19.29
CA LYS A 103 -6.11 -10.65 -20.66
C LYS A 103 -5.86 -9.37 -21.45
N TYR A 104 -6.83 -8.46 -21.46
CA TYR A 104 -6.78 -7.27 -22.31
C TYR A 104 -5.95 -6.14 -21.72
N TYR A 105 -6.02 -5.92 -20.43
CA TYR A 105 -5.33 -4.78 -19.79
C TYR A 105 -3.98 -5.14 -19.18
N PHE A 106 -3.70 -6.41 -18.92
CA PHE A 106 -2.37 -6.79 -18.48
C PHE A 106 -1.59 -7.54 -19.56
N LEU A 107 -2.02 -8.72 -19.97
CA LEU A 107 -1.24 -9.53 -20.93
C LEU A 107 -0.96 -8.78 -22.24
N LYS A 108 -1.99 -8.19 -22.86
CA LYS A 108 -1.81 -7.48 -24.13
C LYS A 108 -1.00 -6.21 -23.99
N LEU A 109 -1.22 -5.39 -22.94
CA LEU A 109 -0.49 -4.13 -22.75
C LEU A 109 0.94 -4.35 -22.24
N ALA A 110 1.20 -5.42 -21.52
CA ALA A 110 2.55 -5.83 -21.11
C ALA A 110 3.29 -6.58 -22.24
N GLU A 111 2.65 -6.79 -23.40
CA GLU A 111 3.20 -7.50 -24.56
C GLU A 111 3.61 -8.96 -24.25
N VAL A 112 2.90 -9.64 -23.34
CA VAL A 112 3.13 -11.04 -23.02
C VAL A 112 2.49 -11.90 -24.09
N PRO A 113 3.25 -12.72 -24.83
CA PRO A 113 2.70 -13.53 -25.91
C PRO A 113 1.93 -14.73 -25.37
N PHE A 114 0.72 -14.96 -25.91
CA PHE A 114 -0.13 -16.12 -25.58
C PHE A 114 -0.92 -16.57 -26.82
N ASN A 115 -1.40 -17.81 -26.80
CA ASN A 115 -2.35 -18.32 -27.79
C ASN A 115 -3.76 -18.01 -27.30
N GLU A 116 -4.52 -17.23 -28.10
CA GLU A 116 -5.86 -16.73 -27.73
C GLU A 116 -6.82 -17.90 -27.42
N GLN A 117 -6.95 -18.87 -28.36
CA GLN A 117 -7.90 -19.98 -28.22
C GLN A 117 -7.53 -20.91 -27.05
N ALA A 118 -6.23 -21.18 -26.85
CA ALA A 118 -5.79 -22.05 -25.78
C ALA A 118 -6.03 -21.39 -24.40
N LEU A 119 -5.83 -20.06 -24.30
CA LEU A 119 -6.09 -19.31 -23.08
C LEU A 119 -7.59 -19.24 -22.76
N GLU A 120 -8.46 -19.04 -23.76
CA GLU A 120 -9.91 -19.08 -23.58
C GLU A 120 -10.39 -20.45 -23.09
N ASN A 121 -9.86 -21.55 -23.64
CA ASN A 121 -10.15 -22.88 -23.17
C ASN A 121 -9.74 -23.10 -21.70
N ASP A 122 -8.61 -22.51 -21.28
CA ASP A 122 -8.19 -22.55 -19.88
C ASP A 122 -9.11 -21.70 -18.99
N PHE A 123 -9.55 -20.55 -19.47
CA PHE A 123 -10.50 -19.69 -18.76
C PHE A 123 -11.85 -20.38 -18.54
N GLU A 124 -12.36 -21.09 -19.54
CA GLU A 124 -13.58 -21.90 -19.38
C GLU A 124 -13.41 -23.01 -18.33
N ARG A 125 -12.29 -23.75 -18.39
CA ARG A 125 -12.00 -24.81 -17.40
C ARG A 125 -11.89 -24.26 -16.00
N LEU A 126 -11.15 -23.14 -15.83
CA LEU A 126 -11.00 -22.45 -14.56
C LEU A 126 -12.35 -21.97 -14.02
N THR A 127 -13.17 -21.33 -14.86
CA THR A 127 -14.49 -20.84 -14.48
C THR A 127 -15.41 -21.96 -13.99
N LYS A 128 -15.47 -23.07 -14.74
CA LYS A 128 -16.25 -24.24 -14.34
C LYS A 128 -15.78 -24.84 -13.01
N PHE A 129 -14.45 -24.88 -12.80
CA PHE A 129 -13.88 -25.37 -11.56
C PHE A 129 -14.21 -24.45 -10.38
N LEU A 130 -14.07 -23.13 -10.52
CA LEU A 130 -14.40 -22.16 -9.49
C LEU A 130 -15.87 -22.23 -9.08
N LEU A 131 -16.77 -22.34 -10.05
CA LEU A 131 -18.22 -22.45 -9.82
C LEU A 131 -18.64 -23.79 -9.20
N SER A 132 -17.76 -24.79 -9.15
CA SER A 132 -18.03 -26.04 -8.42
C SER A 132 -17.82 -25.92 -6.90
N ALA A 133 -17.23 -24.83 -6.43
CA ALA A 133 -17.19 -24.50 -5.01
C ALA A 133 -18.56 -24.03 -4.52
N ASP A 134 -18.85 -24.23 -3.24
CA ASP A 134 -20.02 -23.60 -2.62
C ASP A 134 -19.85 -22.07 -2.63
N HIS A 135 -20.82 -21.36 -3.17
CA HIS A 135 -20.77 -19.93 -3.43
C HIS A 135 -22.00 -19.17 -2.91
N ASP A 136 -22.71 -19.73 -1.94
CA ASP A 136 -23.88 -19.10 -1.31
C ASP A 136 -23.51 -18.30 -0.04
N TYR A 137 -22.32 -17.72 -0.02
CA TYR A 137 -21.81 -16.88 1.05
C TYR A 137 -21.69 -15.42 0.59
N PHE A 138 -21.54 -14.48 1.55
CA PHE A 138 -21.15 -13.13 1.20
C PHE A 138 -19.67 -13.10 0.80
N LEU A 139 -19.40 -12.70 -0.41
CA LEU A 139 -18.07 -12.37 -0.93
C LEU A 139 -17.90 -10.85 -0.84
N TYR A 140 -16.97 -10.42 -0.03
CA TYR A 140 -16.68 -9.00 0.24
C TYR A 140 -16.12 -8.28 -0.99
N ARG A 141 -15.36 -8.98 -1.82
CA ARG A 141 -14.73 -8.56 -3.08
C ARG A 141 -13.39 -7.86 -2.87
N ASP A 142 -13.38 -6.73 -2.21
CA ASP A 142 -12.18 -5.90 -2.03
C ASP A 142 -11.65 -5.97 -0.59
N PHE A 143 -11.60 -7.21 -0.05
CA PHE A 143 -11.10 -7.51 1.28
C PHE A 143 -9.57 -7.47 1.31
N GLN A 144 -9.01 -6.28 1.47
CA GLN A 144 -7.57 -6.04 1.44
C GLN A 144 -7.15 -5.03 2.51
N SER A 145 -5.86 -5.03 2.82
CA SER A 145 -5.30 -4.29 3.96
C SER A 145 -5.57 -2.78 3.93
N ARG A 146 -5.81 -2.19 2.77
CA ARG A 146 -6.13 -0.76 2.61
C ARG A 146 -7.58 -0.40 2.93
N ASN A 147 -8.45 -1.39 2.91
CA ASN A 147 -9.89 -1.24 3.18
C ASN A 147 -10.24 -1.67 4.62
N ILE A 148 -9.24 -1.83 5.47
CA ILE A 148 -9.37 -2.14 6.88
C ILE A 148 -8.71 -1.01 7.66
N MET A 149 -9.50 -0.25 8.41
CA MET A 149 -9.04 0.83 9.27
C MET A 149 -8.69 0.29 10.65
N LEU A 150 -7.76 0.93 11.33
CA LEU A 150 -7.41 0.62 12.71
C LEU A 150 -7.74 1.80 13.62
N ARG A 151 -8.62 1.58 14.57
CA ARG A 151 -8.96 2.55 15.60
C ARG A 151 -8.78 1.90 16.98
N ASP A 152 -7.96 2.48 17.82
CA ASP A 152 -7.62 1.95 19.14
C ASP A 152 -7.16 0.48 19.10
N GLY A 153 -6.38 0.10 18.06
CA GLY A 153 -5.88 -1.25 17.83
C GLY A 153 -6.92 -2.26 17.34
N ARG A 154 -8.14 -1.84 17.04
CA ARG A 154 -9.23 -2.70 16.55
C ARG A 154 -9.50 -2.46 15.07
N PRO A 155 -9.74 -3.52 14.28
CA PRO A 155 -10.05 -3.39 12.87
C PRO A 155 -11.49 -2.93 12.65
N TYR A 156 -11.67 -2.03 11.68
CA TYR A 156 -12.94 -1.60 11.11
C TYR A 156 -12.89 -1.78 9.60
N PHE A 157 -14.01 -2.17 9.01
CA PHE A 157 -14.06 -2.61 7.61
C PHE A 157 -14.81 -1.61 6.73
N LEU A 158 -14.24 -1.33 5.55
CA LEU A 158 -14.74 -0.37 4.56
C LEU A 158 -14.75 -0.99 3.16
N ASP A 159 -15.38 -0.33 2.20
CA ASP A 159 -15.32 -0.68 0.76
C ASP A 159 -15.99 -2.03 0.41
N TYR A 160 -17.04 -2.42 1.15
CA TYR A 160 -17.79 -3.66 0.94
C TYR A 160 -18.97 -3.53 -0.04
N GLN A 161 -19.21 -2.36 -0.63
CA GLN A 161 -20.33 -2.12 -1.56
C GLN A 161 -20.20 -2.90 -2.88
N GLY A 162 -19.00 -3.38 -3.21
CA GLY A 162 -18.75 -4.32 -4.29
C GLY A 162 -19.12 -5.76 -3.96
N GLY A 163 -19.54 -6.01 -2.72
CA GLY A 163 -19.86 -7.35 -2.22
C GLY A 163 -21.10 -7.97 -2.86
N ARG A 164 -21.13 -9.28 -2.89
CA ARG A 164 -22.18 -10.09 -3.53
C ARG A 164 -22.12 -11.53 -3.02
N LYS A 165 -22.97 -12.41 -3.52
CA LYS A 165 -22.79 -13.85 -3.24
C LYS A 165 -21.55 -14.40 -3.92
N GLY A 166 -20.83 -15.30 -3.26
CA GLY A 166 -19.63 -15.96 -3.80
C GLY A 166 -19.00 -16.95 -2.83
N ALA A 167 -17.86 -17.48 -3.21
CA ALA A 167 -17.16 -18.50 -2.44
C ALA A 167 -16.29 -17.90 -1.32
N LEU A 168 -16.20 -18.59 -0.20
CA LEU A 168 -15.40 -18.20 0.98
C LEU A 168 -13.93 -17.93 0.66
N GLN A 169 -13.36 -18.67 -0.29
CA GLN A 169 -11.95 -18.65 -0.64
C GLN A 169 -11.48 -17.29 -1.18
N TYR A 170 -12.37 -16.55 -1.88
CA TYR A 170 -11.99 -15.33 -2.59
C TYR A 170 -11.42 -14.24 -1.66
N ASP A 171 -12.09 -13.97 -0.54
CA ASP A 171 -11.69 -12.90 0.37
C ASP A 171 -10.45 -13.25 1.18
N VAL A 172 -10.31 -14.53 1.56
CA VAL A 172 -9.07 -15.03 2.18
C VAL A 172 -7.90 -14.86 1.22
N ALA A 173 -8.08 -15.22 -0.06
CA ALA A 173 -7.09 -15.00 -1.10
C ALA A 173 -6.79 -13.51 -1.30
N SER A 174 -7.82 -12.66 -1.26
CA SER A 174 -7.69 -11.21 -1.43
C SER A 174 -6.81 -10.57 -0.34
N LEU A 175 -6.98 -10.97 0.92
CA LEU A 175 -6.19 -10.46 2.03
C LEU A 175 -4.77 -11.02 2.04
N LEU A 176 -4.62 -12.34 1.91
CA LEU A 176 -3.32 -13.01 2.09
C LEU A 176 -2.39 -12.84 0.88
N TYR A 177 -2.94 -12.57 -0.30
CA TYR A 177 -2.17 -12.30 -1.53
C TYR A 177 -2.29 -10.85 -2.00
N ASP A 178 -2.66 -9.92 -1.10
CA ASP A 178 -2.55 -8.48 -1.37
C ASP A 178 -1.09 -8.15 -1.73
N ALA A 179 -0.87 -7.75 -3.00
CA ALA A 179 0.47 -7.62 -3.55
C ALA A 179 1.35 -6.67 -2.72
N LYS A 180 0.84 -5.48 -2.38
CA LYS A 180 1.63 -4.48 -1.63
C LYS A 180 1.81 -4.82 -0.15
N ALA A 181 0.91 -5.60 0.43
CA ALA A 181 1.09 -6.10 1.79
C ALA A 181 2.29 -7.05 1.89
N ASP A 182 2.59 -7.75 0.78
CA ASP A 182 3.79 -8.58 0.62
C ASP A 182 4.05 -9.50 1.84
N LEU A 183 3.00 -10.19 2.27
CA LEU A 183 3.09 -11.08 3.43
C LEU A 183 4.02 -12.27 3.13
N PRO A 184 4.96 -12.61 4.02
CA PRO A 184 5.80 -13.78 3.86
C PRO A 184 4.98 -15.07 3.72
N PRO A 185 5.42 -16.06 2.93
CA PRO A 185 4.69 -17.31 2.72
C PRO A 185 4.31 -18.04 4.01
N GLN A 186 5.21 -18.04 5.00
CA GLN A 186 4.97 -18.67 6.30
C GLN A 186 3.81 -18.01 7.05
N LEU A 187 3.76 -16.67 7.06
CA LEU A 187 2.68 -15.93 7.70
C LEU A 187 1.35 -16.12 6.96
N ARG A 188 1.38 -16.17 5.62
CA ARG A 188 0.17 -16.47 4.83
C ARG A 188 -0.40 -17.84 5.20
N GLN A 189 0.46 -18.86 5.36
CA GLN A 189 0.03 -20.20 5.77
C GLN A 189 -0.53 -20.18 7.19
N GLU A 190 0.15 -19.54 8.14
CA GLU A 190 -0.32 -19.41 9.53
C GLU A 190 -1.71 -18.76 9.61
N LEU A 191 -1.92 -17.68 8.87
CA LEU A 191 -3.22 -16.98 8.83
C LEU A 191 -4.30 -17.79 8.11
N LEU A 192 -3.95 -18.54 7.07
CA LEU A 192 -4.86 -19.48 6.41
C LEU A 192 -5.29 -20.60 7.37
N ASP A 193 -4.33 -21.20 8.09
CA ASP A 193 -4.62 -22.23 9.08
C ASP A 193 -5.52 -21.67 10.18
N HIS A 194 -5.28 -20.44 10.61
CA HIS A 194 -6.14 -19.76 11.60
C HIS A 194 -7.57 -19.54 11.10
N TYR A 195 -7.75 -19.17 9.83
CA TYR A 195 -9.06 -19.10 9.19
C TYR A 195 -9.76 -20.47 9.21
N LEU A 196 -9.06 -21.53 8.80
CA LEU A 196 -9.59 -22.89 8.72
C LEU A 196 -9.95 -23.45 10.12
N LEU A 197 -9.23 -23.06 11.17
CA LEU A 197 -9.56 -23.38 12.57
C LEU A 197 -10.80 -22.62 13.07
N THR A 198 -11.04 -21.43 12.54
CA THR A 198 -12.19 -20.59 12.92
C THR A 198 -13.47 -20.98 12.18
N LEU A 199 -13.35 -21.40 10.91
CA LEU A 199 -14.46 -21.69 10.01
C LEU A 199 -15.50 -22.69 10.54
N PRO A 200 -15.15 -23.80 11.24
CA PRO A 200 -16.12 -24.75 11.76
C PRO A 200 -17.13 -24.20 12.77
N ARG A 201 -16.86 -23.02 13.35
CA ARG A 201 -17.82 -22.32 14.24
C ARG A 201 -19.02 -21.78 13.48
N PHE A 202 -18.91 -21.60 12.15
CA PHE A 202 -19.89 -20.91 11.32
C PHE A 202 -20.43 -21.79 10.18
N SER A 203 -19.64 -22.75 9.69
CA SER A 203 -19.96 -23.58 8.53
C SER A 203 -19.56 -25.05 8.76
N ARG A 204 -20.15 -25.95 7.92
CA ARG A 204 -19.76 -27.36 7.83
C ARG A 204 -18.71 -27.62 6.75
N VAL A 205 -18.24 -26.58 6.05
CA VAL A 205 -17.18 -26.71 5.04
C VAL A 205 -15.92 -27.21 5.73
N THR A 206 -15.42 -28.35 5.25
CA THR A 206 -14.18 -28.93 5.80
C THR A 206 -12.95 -28.17 5.26
N PRO A 207 -11.81 -28.20 5.98
CA PRO A 207 -10.54 -27.67 5.45
C PRO A 207 -10.18 -28.25 4.07
N GLU A 208 -10.45 -29.51 3.84
CA GLU A 208 -10.18 -30.19 2.57
C GLU A 208 -11.06 -29.63 1.43
N ASP A 209 -12.36 -29.47 1.66
CA ASP A 209 -13.29 -28.88 0.68
C ASP A 209 -12.92 -27.42 0.38
N PHE A 210 -12.51 -26.67 1.40
CA PHE A 210 -12.04 -25.30 1.23
C PHE A 210 -10.77 -25.24 0.38
N MET A 211 -9.75 -26.03 0.74
CA MET A 211 -8.44 -26.03 0.10
C MET A 211 -8.48 -26.52 -1.35
N LYS A 212 -9.44 -27.39 -1.69
CA LYS A 212 -9.63 -27.87 -3.08
C LYS A 212 -9.71 -26.73 -4.09
N HIS A 213 -10.36 -25.61 -3.73
CA HIS A 213 -10.58 -24.49 -4.63
C HIS A 213 -9.73 -23.25 -4.29
N TYR A 214 -9.11 -23.21 -3.11
CA TYR A 214 -8.47 -22.00 -2.57
C TYR A 214 -7.43 -21.39 -3.53
N TYR A 215 -6.49 -22.18 -4.00
CA TYR A 215 -5.44 -21.65 -4.87
C TYR A 215 -5.94 -21.23 -6.26
N ALA A 216 -7.03 -21.82 -6.76
CA ALA A 216 -7.66 -21.33 -7.98
C ALA A 216 -8.25 -19.92 -7.77
N TYR A 217 -8.86 -19.65 -6.61
CA TYR A 217 -9.30 -18.30 -6.23
C TYR A 217 -8.14 -17.34 -6.01
N VAL A 218 -7.01 -17.80 -5.48
CA VAL A 218 -5.77 -16.99 -5.39
C VAL A 218 -5.33 -16.54 -6.79
N TYR A 219 -5.28 -17.43 -7.76
CA TYR A 219 -4.91 -17.06 -9.14
C TYR A 219 -5.88 -16.06 -9.75
N VAL A 220 -7.20 -16.26 -9.59
CA VAL A 220 -8.20 -15.29 -10.09
C VAL A 220 -8.04 -13.94 -9.43
N ARG A 221 -7.82 -13.89 -8.12
CA ARG A 221 -7.63 -12.63 -7.40
C ARG A 221 -6.37 -11.88 -7.83
N ILE A 222 -5.28 -12.62 -8.08
CA ILE A 222 -4.05 -12.03 -8.63
C ILE A 222 -4.29 -11.51 -10.05
N MET A 223 -4.96 -12.27 -10.91
CA MET A 223 -5.29 -11.84 -12.29
C MET A 223 -6.14 -10.57 -12.28
N GLN A 224 -7.16 -10.51 -11.43
CA GLN A 224 -8.02 -9.33 -11.28
C GLN A 224 -7.19 -8.11 -10.85
N ALA A 225 -6.29 -8.26 -9.87
CA ALA A 225 -5.42 -7.18 -9.43
C ALA A 225 -4.44 -6.73 -10.52
N MET A 226 -3.83 -7.69 -11.25
CA MET A 226 -2.92 -7.38 -12.36
C MET A 226 -3.66 -6.68 -13.50
N GLY A 227 -4.90 -7.06 -13.80
CA GLY A 227 -5.77 -6.33 -14.74
C GLY A 227 -5.95 -4.87 -14.34
N ALA A 228 -6.19 -4.61 -13.04
CA ALA A 228 -6.30 -3.26 -12.51
C ALA A 228 -4.97 -2.49 -12.60
N TYR A 229 -3.83 -3.13 -12.31
CA TYR A 229 -2.51 -2.51 -12.48
C TYR A 229 -2.22 -2.18 -13.93
N GLY A 230 -2.57 -3.05 -14.86
CA GLY A 230 -2.42 -2.82 -16.29
C GLY A 230 -3.31 -1.69 -16.81
N PHE A 231 -4.60 -1.70 -16.44
CA PHE A 231 -5.53 -0.64 -16.81
C PHE A 231 -5.06 0.74 -16.29
N ARG A 232 -4.85 0.84 -14.99
CA ARG A 232 -4.44 2.10 -14.38
C ARG A 232 -3.02 2.50 -14.77
N GLY A 233 -2.09 1.56 -14.81
CA GLY A 233 -0.68 1.81 -15.04
C GLY A 233 -0.33 2.00 -16.50
N PHE A 234 -0.67 1.04 -17.38
CA PHE A 234 -0.32 1.12 -18.80
C PHE A 234 -1.30 1.97 -19.59
N PHE A 235 -2.62 1.79 -19.40
CA PHE A 235 -3.62 2.49 -20.20
C PHE A 235 -3.87 3.93 -19.69
N GLU A 236 -4.19 4.12 -18.40
CA GLU A 236 -4.38 5.46 -17.81
C GLU A 236 -3.06 6.18 -17.51
N ARG A 237 -1.90 5.54 -17.70
CA ARG A 237 -0.56 6.08 -17.44
C ARG A 237 -0.30 6.53 -16.00
N LYS A 238 -1.01 5.96 -15.03
CA LYS A 238 -0.81 6.17 -13.60
C LYS A 238 0.28 5.22 -13.11
N THR A 239 1.54 5.57 -13.35
CA THR A 239 2.70 4.67 -13.16
C THR A 239 2.84 4.08 -11.76
N HIS A 240 2.33 4.75 -10.72
CA HIS A 240 2.37 4.25 -9.36
C HIS A 240 1.60 2.92 -9.16
N PHE A 241 0.63 2.58 -10.04
CA PHE A 241 -0.01 1.26 -10.02
C PHE A 241 0.92 0.15 -10.48
N LEU A 242 1.84 0.46 -11.41
CA LEU A 242 2.83 -0.51 -11.89
C LEU A 242 3.82 -0.94 -10.82
N GLN A 243 4.04 -0.14 -9.79
CA GLN A 243 4.87 -0.49 -8.63
C GLN A 243 4.34 -1.70 -7.84
N SER A 244 3.07 -2.08 -8.04
CA SER A 244 2.49 -3.29 -7.45
C SER A 244 2.82 -4.57 -8.23
N VAL A 245 3.23 -4.44 -9.51
CA VAL A 245 3.48 -5.58 -10.41
C VAL A 245 4.58 -6.51 -9.86
N PRO A 246 5.77 -6.04 -9.43
CA PRO A 246 6.82 -6.91 -8.93
C PRO A 246 6.41 -7.74 -7.70
N TYR A 247 5.55 -7.20 -6.84
CA TYR A 247 4.99 -7.93 -5.71
C TYR A 247 4.03 -9.05 -6.19
N ALA A 248 3.19 -8.76 -7.18
CA ALA A 248 2.34 -9.76 -7.81
C ALA A 248 3.17 -10.85 -8.51
N LEU A 249 4.30 -10.48 -9.14
CA LEU A 249 5.24 -11.44 -9.73
C LEU A 249 5.86 -12.36 -8.68
N ARG A 250 6.21 -11.85 -7.49
CA ARG A 250 6.71 -12.70 -6.38
C ARG A 250 5.65 -13.71 -5.95
N ASN A 251 4.41 -13.29 -5.82
CA ASN A 251 3.30 -14.18 -5.51
C ASN A 251 3.11 -15.26 -6.58
N LEU A 252 3.10 -14.88 -7.86
CA LEU A 252 2.98 -15.83 -8.97
C LEU A 252 4.16 -16.81 -9.02
N ARG A 253 5.39 -16.33 -8.83
CA ARG A 253 6.59 -17.18 -8.79
C ARG A 253 6.49 -18.23 -7.70
N TRP A 254 6.08 -17.81 -6.49
CA TRP A 254 5.88 -18.74 -5.39
C TRP A 254 4.80 -19.78 -5.70
N LEU A 255 3.67 -19.36 -6.25
CA LEU A 255 2.58 -20.26 -6.63
C LEU A 255 3.01 -21.29 -7.68
N LEU A 256 3.69 -20.86 -8.74
CA LEU A 256 4.19 -21.74 -9.79
C LEU A 256 5.18 -22.80 -9.27
N GLN A 257 5.92 -22.50 -8.20
CA GLN A 257 6.92 -23.39 -7.60
C GLN A 257 6.34 -24.33 -6.53
N ASN A 258 5.24 -23.95 -5.86
CA ASN A 258 4.78 -24.62 -4.65
C ASN A 258 3.34 -25.14 -4.71
N VAL A 259 2.60 -24.81 -5.77
CA VAL A 259 1.17 -25.15 -5.85
C VAL A 259 0.87 -25.88 -7.14
N GLU A 260 0.26 -27.06 -7.02
CA GLU A 260 -0.32 -27.79 -8.14
C GLU A 260 -1.85 -27.67 -8.08
N LEU A 261 -2.48 -27.22 -9.17
CA LEU A 261 -3.93 -27.14 -9.26
C LEU A 261 -4.52 -28.50 -9.68
N PRO A 262 -5.69 -28.88 -9.15
CA PRO A 262 -6.34 -30.15 -9.53
C PRO A 262 -6.95 -30.13 -10.95
N ILE A 263 -6.69 -29.08 -11.73
CA ILE A 263 -7.11 -28.88 -13.11
C ILE A 263 -5.94 -28.44 -13.98
N ALA A 264 -5.89 -28.92 -15.21
CA ALA A 264 -4.83 -28.53 -16.16
C ALA A 264 -5.18 -27.21 -16.86
N LEU A 265 -4.29 -26.20 -16.70
CA LEU A 265 -4.41 -24.86 -17.30
C LEU A 265 -3.10 -24.50 -18.04
N PRO A 266 -2.70 -25.26 -19.07
CA PRO A 266 -1.36 -25.16 -19.64
C PRO A 266 -1.07 -23.81 -20.29
N ALA A 267 -2.02 -23.19 -20.97
CA ALA A 267 -1.83 -21.89 -21.61
C ALA A 267 -1.73 -20.75 -20.57
N LEU A 268 -2.50 -20.85 -19.48
CA LEU A 268 -2.44 -19.87 -18.39
C LEU A 268 -1.14 -20.01 -17.61
N MET A 269 -0.68 -21.22 -17.31
CA MET A 269 0.61 -21.46 -16.62
C MET A 269 1.80 -21.01 -17.49
N ASP A 270 1.75 -21.22 -18.80
CA ASP A 270 2.74 -20.68 -19.75
C ASP A 270 2.77 -19.15 -19.75
N ALA A 271 1.59 -18.50 -19.78
CA ALA A 271 1.50 -17.04 -19.66
C ALA A 271 2.09 -16.53 -18.34
N PHE A 272 1.78 -17.17 -17.21
CA PHE A 272 2.36 -16.81 -15.91
C PHE A 272 3.88 -17.00 -15.88
N SER A 273 4.39 -18.07 -16.47
CA SER A 273 5.84 -18.31 -16.57
C SER A 273 6.55 -17.21 -17.35
N LYS A 274 5.95 -16.74 -18.47
CA LYS A 274 6.46 -15.62 -19.25
C LYS A 274 6.40 -14.30 -18.49
N ILE A 275 5.32 -14.04 -17.76
CA ILE A 275 5.18 -12.87 -16.88
C ILE A 275 6.31 -12.84 -15.85
N VAL A 276 6.50 -13.95 -15.13
CA VAL A 276 7.48 -14.04 -14.03
C VAL A 276 8.93 -13.94 -14.54
N SER A 277 9.21 -14.39 -15.77
CA SER A 277 10.54 -14.30 -16.39
C SER A 277 10.79 -12.99 -17.15
N SER A 278 9.78 -12.11 -17.30
CA SER A 278 9.93 -10.85 -18.02
C SER A 278 10.79 -9.84 -17.24
N GLU A 279 11.99 -9.55 -17.73
CA GLU A 279 12.86 -8.51 -17.16
C GLU A 279 12.18 -7.14 -17.14
N LYS A 280 11.45 -6.78 -18.22
CA LYS A 280 10.68 -5.54 -18.33
C LYS A 280 9.68 -5.39 -17.16
N LEU A 281 8.98 -6.47 -16.80
CA LEU A 281 8.01 -6.43 -15.71
C LEU A 281 8.65 -6.45 -14.32
N GLN A 282 9.80 -7.11 -14.17
CA GLN A 282 10.58 -7.11 -12.93
C GLN A 282 11.16 -5.72 -12.65
N GLN A 283 11.59 -4.99 -13.69
CA GLN A 283 12.12 -3.63 -13.59
C GLN A 283 11.05 -2.55 -13.31
N LEU A 284 9.76 -2.90 -13.35
CA LEU A 284 8.67 -2.01 -12.88
C LEU A 284 8.67 -1.86 -11.34
N ALA A 285 9.48 -2.66 -10.64
CA ALA A 285 9.82 -2.31 -9.26
C ALA A 285 10.32 -0.87 -9.24
N PRO A 286 9.93 -0.04 -8.26
CA PRO A 286 10.77 1.08 -7.95
C PRO A 286 12.18 0.52 -7.90
N GLU A 287 13.11 1.06 -8.68
CA GLU A 287 14.52 0.87 -8.37
C GLU A 287 14.63 0.96 -6.86
N ALA A 288 15.48 0.14 -6.23
CA ALA A 288 15.68 0.14 -4.77
C ALA A 288 16.26 1.47 -4.24
N HIS A 289 16.09 2.53 -4.97
CA HIS A 289 16.23 3.91 -4.56
C HIS A 289 14.94 4.27 -3.84
N GLY A 290 14.99 4.16 -2.51
CA GLY A 290 14.01 4.72 -1.61
C GLY A 290 13.70 6.17 -1.99
N LEU A 291 12.78 6.79 -1.29
CA LEU A 291 12.46 8.20 -1.45
C LEU A 291 13.77 9.03 -1.44
N GLY A 292 14.09 9.68 -2.57
CA GLY A 292 15.23 10.59 -2.66
C GLY A 292 14.89 11.89 -1.92
N VAL A 293 15.50 12.10 -0.77
CA VAL A 293 15.38 13.37 -0.01
C VAL A 293 16.55 14.25 -0.33
N ARG A 294 16.29 15.35 -1.03
CA ARG A 294 17.27 16.36 -1.39
C ARG A 294 17.25 17.50 -0.39
N ILE A 295 18.33 17.62 0.41
CA ILE A 295 18.43 18.65 1.44
C ILE A 295 19.39 19.74 0.95
N PHE A 296 18.91 20.99 1.00
CA PHE A 296 19.70 22.14 0.61
C PHE A 296 19.93 23.06 1.81
N SER A 297 21.14 23.62 1.95
CA SER A 297 21.35 24.84 2.70
C SER A 297 21.62 25.99 1.74
N PHE A 298 21.00 27.16 1.99
CA PHE A 298 21.09 28.28 1.08
C PHE A 298 21.13 29.64 1.81
N SER A 299 21.49 30.69 1.05
CA SER A 299 21.43 32.09 1.46
C SER A 299 20.18 32.78 0.92
N PHE A 300 19.37 33.40 1.77
CA PHE A 300 18.23 34.22 1.31
C PHE A 300 18.64 35.38 0.42
N HIS A 301 19.87 35.91 0.55
CA HIS A 301 20.36 36.96 -0.37
C HIS A 301 20.53 36.45 -1.81
N ARG A 302 20.62 35.15 -2.02
CA ARG A 302 20.87 34.55 -3.34
C ARG A 302 19.63 33.86 -3.93
N GLY A 303 18.49 33.91 -3.21
CA GLY A 303 17.23 33.33 -3.63
C GLY A 303 17.04 31.89 -3.17
N LEU A 304 15.84 31.35 -3.43
CA LEU A 304 15.45 30.00 -3.07
C LEU A 304 16.07 28.96 -4.02
N PRO A 305 16.45 27.79 -3.52
CA PRO A 305 16.83 26.66 -4.37
C PRO A 305 15.67 26.29 -5.31
N LYS A 306 16.00 25.94 -6.56
CA LYS A 306 15.02 25.43 -7.52
C LYS A 306 14.94 23.92 -7.44
N ASP A 307 13.73 23.39 -7.55
CA ASP A 307 13.51 21.97 -7.69
C ASP A 307 13.83 21.52 -9.12
N GLU A 308 14.88 20.70 -9.27
CA GLU A 308 15.33 20.15 -10.55
C GLU A 308 14.54 18.90 -10.97
N THR A 309 13.67 18.37 -10.08
CA THR A 309 12.93 17.12 -10.31
C THR A 309 11.57 17.32 -10.96
N GLY A 310 11.12 18.57 -11.10
CA GLY A 310 9.83 18.92 -11.70
C GLY A 310 8.61 18.73 -10.79
N HIS A 311 8.81 18.42 -9.50
CA HIS A 311 7.73 18.26 -8.53
C HIS A 311 7.25 19.57 -7.89
N GLY A 312 7.87 20.69 -8.22
CA GLY A 312 7.40 22.03 -7.79
C GLY A 312 7.89 22.47 -6.42
N GLY A 313 8.89 21.80 -5.83
CA GLY A 313 9.53 22.22 -4.59
C GLY A 313 9.27 21.32 -3.40
N GLY A 314 9.25 21.89 -2.19
CA GLY A 314 9.13 21.17 -0.93
C GLY A 314 9.20 22.11 0.26
N PHE A 315 9.78 21.66 1.38
CA PHE A 315 9.93 22.49 2.57
C PHE A 315 11.00 23.56 2.41
N VAL A 316 10.67 24.76 2.88
CA VAL A 316 11.64 25.85 3.03
C VAL A 316 11.56 26.36 4.46
N PHE A 317 12.59 26.09 5.24
CA PHE A 317 12.71 26.51 6.65
C PHE A 317 13.61 27.74 6.77
N ASP A 318 13.09 28.79 7.41
CA ASP A 318 13.81 30.01 7.65
C ASP A 318 14.55 29.97 8.99
N CYS A 319 15.87 29.80 8.96
CA CYS A 319 16.75 29.74 10.12
C CYS A 319 17.24 31.14 10.61
N ARG A 320 16.74 32.25 10.03
CA ARG A 320 17.23 33.60 10.40
C ARG A 320 16.84 34.02 11.81
N GLY A 321 15.73 33.47 12.34
CA GLY A 321 15.29 33.68 13.72
C GLY A 321 16.17 33.03 14.79
N LEU A 322 17.08 32.12 14.40
CA LEU A 322 17.94 31.39 15.32
C LEU A 322 19.21 32.21 15.68
N PRO A 323 19.86 31.93 16.82
CA PRO A 323 21.15 32.55 17.20
C PRO A 323 22.18 32.49 16.07
N ASN A 324 22.88 33.59 15.83
CA ASN A 324 23.76 33.73 14.68
C ASN A 324 25.24 33.64 15.06
N PRO A 325 25.93 32.50 14.82
CA PRO A 325 27.36 32.36 15.09
C PRO A 325 28.23 33.42 14.37
N GLY A 326 27.86 33.80 13.15
CA GLY A 326 28.62 34.75 12.34
C GLY A 326 28.71 36.17 12.88
N ARG A 327 27.99 36.49 13.97
CA ARG A 327 28.20 37.74 14.74
C ARG A 327 29.42 37.71 15.63
N GLN A 328 29.94 36.51 15.94
CA GLN A 328 31.14 36.36 16.75
C GLN A 328 32.35 36.20 15.82
N GLU A 329 33.40 36.95 16.07
CA GLU A 329 34.58 37.03 15.23
C GLU A 329 35.26 35.66 15.05
N GLN A 330 35.29 34.87 16.12
CA GLN A 330 35.86 33.51 16.13
C GLN A 330 35.18 32.51 15.21
N PHE A 331 33.90 32.73 14.84
CA PHE A 331 33.15 31.83 13.96
C PHE A 331 33.01 32.35 12.54
N ARG A 332 33.46 33.54 12.22
CA ARG A 332 33.24 34.21 10.94
C ARG A 332 33.69 33.42 9.73
N ASN A 333 34.83 32.72 9.85
CA ASN A 333 35.41 31.91 8.78
C ASN A 333 35.08 30.44 8.88
N LEU A 334 34.30 30.02 9.88
CA LEU A 334 33.86 28.67 10.08
C LEU A 334 32.47 28.47 9.41
N THR A 335 32.04 27.21 9.29
CA THR A 335 30.75 26.80 8.71
C THR A 335 29.91 26.03 9.73
N GLY A 336 28.68 25.74 9.43
CA GLY A 336 27.83 24.89 10.26
C GLY A 336 28.27 23.40 10.32
N ARG A 337 29.41 23.05 9.72
CA ARG A 337 30.05 21.72 9.81
C ARG A 337 31.20 21.70 10.82
N ASP A 338 31.69 22.89 11.20
CA ASP A 338 32.84 22.99 12.09
C ASP A 338 32.42 22.84 13.54
N GLU A 339 33.16 22.05 14.31
CA GLU A 339 32.84 21.64 15.68
C GLU A 339 32.55 22.83 16.60
N PRO A 340 33.31 23.95 16.58
CA PRO A 340 33.01 25.13 17.45
C PRO A 340 31.64 25.78 17.14
N VAL A 341 31.20 25.76 15.89
CA VAL A 341 29.88 26.28 15.46
C VAL A 341 28.78 25.30 15.83
N ILE A 342 29.02 23.99 15.68
CA ILE A 342 28.11 22.93 16.11
C ILE A 342 27.87 23.03 17.61
N ASP A 343 28.92 23.13 18.40
CA ASP A 343 28.85 23.27 19.86
C ASP A 343 28.09 24.52 20.29
N TYR A 344 28.32 25.65 19.62
CA TYR A 344 27.60 26.87 19.87
C TYR A 344 26.11 26.73 19.64
N LEU A 345 25.71 26.15 18.49
CA LEU A 345 24.32 25.99 18.14
C LEU A 345 23.61 24.91 18.99
N ASN A 346 24.33 23.86 19.41
CA ASN A 346 23.80 22.82 20.29
C ASN A 346 23.53 23.28 21.72
N ARG A 347 24.04 24.43 22.17
CA ARG A 347 23.72 24.97 23.50
C ARG A 347 22.44 25.79 23.55
N GLU A 348 21.87 26.08 22.38
CA GLU A 348 20.72 26.94 22.23
C GLU A 348 19.41 26.16 22.18
N GLU A 349 18.57 26.35 23.20
CA GLU A 349 17.27 25.66 23.30
C GLU A 349 16.36 25.94 22.08
N SER A 350 16.36 27.16 21.57
CA SER A 350 15.60 27.55 20.37
C SER A 350 16.01 26.78 19.09
N VAL A 351 17.28 26.37 19.02
CA VAL A 351 17.82 25.58 17.93
C VAL A 351 17.28 24.16 18.01
N HIS A 352 17.24 23.55 19.19
CA HIS A 352 16.67 22.22 19.42
C HIS A 352 15.16 22.17 19.12
N GLN A 353 14.41 23.14 19.60
CA GLN A 353 12.95 23.21 19.34
C GLN A 353 12.64 23.39 17.86
N PHE A 354 13.38 24.22 17.16
CA PHE A 354 13.23 24.41 15.72
C PHE A 354 13.57 23.13 14.96
N LEU A 355 14.68 22.49 15.31
CA LEU A 355 15.11 21.24 14.66
C LEU A 355 14.10 20.11 14.87
N ALA A 356 13.60 19.94 16.10
CA ALA A 356 12.58 18.92 16.41
C ALA A 356 11.28 19.15 15.60
N SER A 357 10.83 20.41 15.50
CA SER A 357 9.64 20.75 14.70
C SER A 357 9.85 20.47 13.21
N ALA A 358 11.01 20.86 12.65
CA ALA A 358 11.35 20.60 11.27
C ALA A 358 11.43 19.09 10.98
N MET A 359 12.07 18.30 11.86
CA MET A 359 12.15 16.85 11.75
C MET A 359 10.76 16.19 11.78
N SER A 360 9.88 16.62 12.68
CA SER A 360 8.52 16.09 12.78
C SER A 360 7.72 16.29 11.49
N LEU A 361 7.77 17.50 10.90
CA LEU A 361 7.08 17.80 9.63
C LEU A 361 7.64 17.00 8.46
N VAL A 362 8.98 16.89 8.38
CA VAL A 362 9.65 16.14 7.32
C VAL A 362 9.38 14.65 7.46
N ASP A 363 9.39 14.09 8.68
CA ASP A 363 9.11 12.69 8.96
C ASP A 363 7.71 12.29 8.55
N ALA A 364 6.71 13.12 8.86
CA ALA A 364 5.33 12.90 8.43
C ALA A 364 5.23 12.84 6.90
N SER A 365 5.92 13.75 6.20
CA SER A 365 5.95 13.76 4.73
C SER A 365 6.72 12.59 4.16
N VAL A 366 7.86 12.22 4.75
CA VAL A 366 8.66 11.04 4.35
C VAL A 366 7.81 9.77 4.42
N SER A 367 7.14 9.53 5.54
CA SER A 367 6.26 8.37 5.72
C SER A 367 5.14 8.35 4.68
N THR A 368 4.48 9.50 4.47
CA THR A 368 3.41 9.63 3.48
C THR A 368 3.94 9.40 2.06
N TYR A 369 5.11 9.98 1.72
CA TYR A 369 5.71 9.88 0.39
C TYR A 369 6.20 8.47 0.09
N GLN A 370 6.82 7.78 1.06
CA GLN A 370 7.18 6.36 0.93
C GLN A 370 5.94 5.50 0.71
N GLY A 371 4.90 5.67 1.52
CA GLY A 371 3.65 4.92 1.39
C GLY A 371 2.91 5.16 0.07
N ARG A 372 3.04 6.36 -0.51
CA ARG A 372 2.47 6.73 -1.82
C ARG A 372 3.39 6.46 -3.00
N GLY A 373 4.63 6.02 -2.77
CA GLY A 373 5.61 5.75 -3.81
C GLY A 373 6.16 6.99 -4.51
N PHE A 374 6.12 8.17 -3.84
CA PHE A 374 6.80 9.37 -4.33
C PHE A 374 8.31 9.14 -4.37
N LYS A 375 8.97 9.70 -5.37
CA LYS A 375 10.40 9.50 -5.62
C LYS A 375 11.27 10.62 -5.08
N HIS A 376 10.71 11.79 -4.85
CA HIS A 376 11.47 12.98 -4.49
C HIS A 376 10.78 13.80 -3.43
N LEU A 377 11.57 14.25 -2.44
CA LEU A 377 11.20 15.25 -1.46
C LEU A 377 12.34 16.25 -1.36
N MET A 378 12.02 17.52 -1.52
CA MET A 378 12.98 18.60 -1.36
C MET A 378 12.81 19.27 0.01
N VAL A 379 13.91 19.48 0.72
CA VAL A 379 13.92 20.19 2.02
C VAL A 379 15.04 21.23 1.99
N SER A 380 14.71 22.48 2.26
CA SER A 380 15.67 23.59 2.16
C SER A 380 15.73 24.38 3.46
N PHE A 381 16.93 24.63 3.97
CA PHE A 381 17.18 25.47 5.12
C PHE A 381 17.87 26.76 4.68
N GLY A 382 17.29 27.90 4.98
CA GLY A 382 17.82 29.22 4.61
C GLY A 382 18.30 30.02 5.82
N CYS A 383 19.47 30.64 5.68
CA CYS A 383 19.88 31.71 6.60
C CYS A 383 20.42 32.93 5.83
N THR A 384 20.85 33.98 6.50
CA THR A 384 21.28 35.21 5.80
C THR A 384 22.43 34.93 4.83
N GLY A 385 23.51 34.34 5.31
CA GLY A 385 24.73 34.08 4.51
C GLY A 385 24.82 32.67 3.91
N GLY A 386 23.97 31.72 4.31
CA GLY A 386 24.04 30.34 3.80
C GLY A 386 25.23 29.52 4.34
N GLN A 387 25.90 29.96 5.42
CA GLN A 387 27.19 29.42 5.88
C GLN A 387 27.11 28.64 7.21
N HIS A 388 26.36 29.13 8.21
CA HIS A 388 26.36 28.55 9.56
C HIS A 388 25.05 27.81 9.88
N ARG A 389 23.98 28.52 10.25
CA ARG A 389 22.70 27.98 10.75
C ARG A 389 22.04 27.03 9.75
N SER A 390 21.92 27.43 8.50
CA SER A 390 21.32 26.59 7.44
C SER A 390 22.13 25.34 7.15
N VAL A 391 23.46 25.44 7.18
CA VAL A 391 24.36 24.28 6.99
C VAL A 391 24.19 23.30 8.14
N PHE A 392 24.23 23.78 9.38
CA PHE A 392 24.03 22.97 10.58
C PHE A 392 22.68 22.23 10.53
N MET A 393 21.58 22.94 10.25
CA MET A 393 20.24 22.33 10.19
C MET A 393 20.13 21.26 9.11
N ALA A 394 20.71 21.53 7.93
CA ALA A 394 20.71 20.56 6.83
C ALA A 394 21.48 19.27 7.19
N GLU A 395 22.62 19.39 7.84
CA GLU A 395 23.42 18.23 8.29
C GLU A 395 22.73 17.44 9.40
N GLN A 396 22.06 18.12 10.36
CA GLN A 396 21.34 17.43 11.42
C GLN A 396 20.12 16.64 10.88
N LEU A 397 19.34 17.23 9.96
CA LEU A 397 18.25 16.53 9.30
C LEU A 397 18.77 15.37 8.46
N ALA A 398 19.85 15.54 7.72
CA ALA A 398 20.45 14.46 6.93
C ALA A 398 20.89 13.28 7.80
N ARG A 399 21.53 13.55 8.95
CA ARG A 399 21.92 12.51 9.91
C ARG A 399 20.71 11.76 10.44
N HIS A 400 19.64 12.47 10.78
CA HIS A 400 18.39 11.90 11.26
C HIS A 400 17.76 10.97 10.20
N LEU A 401 17.67 11.42 8.95
CA LEU A 401 17.05 10.64 7.88
C LEU A 401 17.89 9.47 7.39
N ARG A 402 19.23 9.56 7.41
CA ARG A 402 20.13 8.43 7.07
C ARG A 402 20.00 7.26 8.02
N GLY A 403 19.50 7.48 9.24
CA GLY A 403 19.15 6.41 10.19
C GLY A 403 17.85 5.65 9.86
N LYS A 404 17.10 6.11 8.84
CA LYS A 404 15.82 5.50 8.45
C LYS A 404 15.98 4.70 7.16
N GLY A 405 15.43 3.48 7.13
CA GLY A 405 15.48 2.61 5.96
C GLY A 405 14.72 3.16 4.75
N GLY A 406 15.15 2.81 3.54
CA GLY A 406 14.43 3.12 2.31
C GLY A 406 14.44 4.59 1.88
N ILE A 407 15.41 5.39 2.37
CA ILE A 407 15.57 6.81 2.01
C ILE A 407 16.98 7.03 1.44
N ASP A 408 17.07 7.63 0.26
CA ASP A 408 18.30 8.15 -0.31
C ASP A 408 18.46 9.63 0.05
N VAL A 409 19.48 9.99 0.85
CA VAL A 409 19.67 11.34 1.37
C VAL A 409 20.87 12.01 0.73
N ALA A 410 20.61 13.02 -0.08
CA ALA A 410 21.64 13.90 -0.63
C ALA A 410 21.57 15.30 -0.03
N VAL A 411 22.74 15.84 0.34
CA VAL A 411 22.87 17.21 0.91
C VAL A 411 23.71 18.06 -0.02
N ARG A 412 23.25 19.29 -0.28
CA ARG A 412 24.03 20.32 -1.00
C ARG A 412 24.00 21.65 -0.24
N HIS A 413 25.16 22.24 -0.12
CA HIS A 413 25.34 23.55 0.54
C HIS A 413 25.62 24.62 -0.50
N LEU A 414 24.54 25.18 -1.06
CA LEU A 414 24.64 26.14 -2.17
C LEU A 414 25.43 27.42 -1.78
N GLY A 415 25.38 27.81 -0.49
CA GLY A 415 26.16 28.92 0.01
C GLY A 415 27.66 28.63 0.07
N LEU A 416 28.07 27.41 0.38
CA LEU A 416 29.47 26.99 0.46
C LEU A 416 30.06 26.69 -0.90
N GLU A 417 29.32 26.07 -1.81
CA GLU A 417 29.76 25.81 -3.18
C GLU A 417 30.19 27.08 -3.92
N GLN A 418 29.55 28.21 -3.60
CA GLN A 418 29.83 29.49 -4.21
C GLN A 418 30.92 30.34 -3.49
N LEU A 419 31.32 29.95 -2.29
CA LEU A 419 32.46 30.53 -1.59
C LEU A 419 33.79 29.85 -2.01
N ALA A 420 33.68 28.70 -2.63
CA ALA A 420 34.82 27.92 -3.16
C ALA A 420 35.18 28.25 -4.63
N LEU A 421 34.41 29.11 -5.29
CA LEU A 421 34.63 29.70 -6.61
C LEU A 421 35.14 31.15 -6.47
#